data_f70729ffad7c7f4fed55bd8b00f4731f
#
_entry.id   f70729ffad7c7f4fed55bd8b00f4731f
#
_cell.length_a   1.000
_cell.length_b   1.000
_cell.length_c   1.000
_cell.angle_alpha   90.00
_cell.angle_beta   90.00
_cell.angle_gamma   90.00
#
_symmetry.space_group_name_H-M   'P 1'
#
loop_
_entity.id
_entity.type
_entity.pdbx_description
1 polymer ?
#
loop_
_entity_poly.entity_id
_entity_poly.type
_entity_poly.pdbx_seq_one_letter_code
_entity_poly.pdbx_strand_id
1 'polypeptide(L)'
;MTYLLFLLSIGLATALALVIKQLQQRKNDYTVAQQRLKEVDRRLQEADRKYGGLISREDTARELDSQIMILKDRLKQLDKEAEAEECELSIKISSLKSKLQGLEEQEIVEAFGFYESKYDFQETEEYKQRLDKIRTQQKQMIKDKQAAVCHTEWSVSGSVKEGKKMTDNFIKLVLRAFNGECDASVMKVKYNNVQTMENRIRKTYEELNKLSQTTHCEITSQFLDLKLQELWLTHEYQEKKYQEQEEQRIIAVLT
;
A
#
# COMPACT_ATOMS: atom_id res chain seq x y z
N MET A 1 5.57 -11.35 10.25
CA MET A 1 5.11 -10.20 9.45
C MET A 1 4.43 -10.66 8.16
N THR A 2 5.02 -11.52 7.36
CA THR A 2 4.43 -12.05 6.12
C THR A 2 3.03 -12.69 6.29
N TYR A 3 2.80 -13.38 7.42
CA TYR A 3 1.50 -14.01 7.73
C TYR A 3 0.39 -12.98 8.00
N LEU A 4 0.73 -11.84 8.59
CA LEU A 4 -0.24 -10.78 8.90
C LEU A 4 -0.68 -10.04 7.64
N LEU A 5 0.24 -9.80 6.71
CA LEU A 5 -0.04 -9.20 5.40
C LEU A 5 -0.88 -10.13 4.51
N PHE A 6 -0.61 -11.43 4.57
CA PHE A 6 -1.40 -12.43 3.85
C PHE A 6 -2.84 -12.50 4.37
N LEU A 7 -3.05 -12.45 5.69
CA LEU A 7 -4.39 -12.40 6.29
C LEU A 7 -5.12 -11.10 5.96
N LEU A 8 -4.42 -9.97 5.91
CA LEU A 8 -4.99 -8.67 5.50
C LEU A 8 -5.39 -8.66 4.01
N SER A 9 -4.60 -9.25 3.14
CA SER A 9 -4.94 -9.35 1.70
C SER A 9 -6.16 -10.24 1.46
N ILE A 10 -6.29 -11.35 2.21
CA ILE A 10 -7.48 -12.22 2.16
C ILE A 10 -8.70 -11.47 2.69
N GLY A 11 -8.56 -10.73 3.79
CA GLY A 11 -9.64 -9.91 4.35
C GLY A 11 -10.12 -8.83 3.39
N LEU A 12 -9.21 -8.20 2.64
CA LEU A 12 -9.54 -7.19 1.63
C LEU A 12 -10.25 -7.79 0.41
N ALA A 13 -9.76 -8.93 -0.06
CA ALA A 13 -10.37 -9.66 -1.19
C ALA A 13 -11.79 -10.15 -0.85
N THR A 14 -12.01 -10.61 0.38
CA THR A 14 -13.35 -11.03 0.84
C THR A 14 -14.30 -9.84 1.00
N ALA A 15 -13.83 -8.70 1.50
CA ALA A 15 -14.61 -7.46 1.59
C ALA A 15 -15.00 -6.95 0.20
N LEU A 16 -14.08 -6.95 -0.76
CA LEU A 16 -14.34 -6.56 -2.15
C LEU A 16 -15.35 -7.50 -2.83
N ALA A 17 -15.23 -8.81 -2.60
CA ALA A 17 -16.17 -9.80 -3.12
C ALA A 17 -17.58 -9.62 -2.55
N LEU A 18 -17.72 -9.26 -1.26
CA LEU A 18 -19.00 -8.94 -0.62
C LEU A 18 -19.63 -7.69 -1.21
N VAL A 19 -18.87 -6.65 -1.45
CA VAL A 19 -19.32 -5.40 -2.08
C VAL A 19 -19.80 -5.66 -3.52
N ILE A 20 -19.04 -6.40 -4.31
CA ILE A 20 -19.44 -6.79 -5.68
C ILE A 20 -20.74 -7.60 -5.66
N LYS A 21 -20.87 -8.53 -4.71
CA LYS A 21 -22.10 -9.32 -4.54
C LYS A 21 -23.30 -8.44 -4.18
N GLN A 22 -23.16 -7.46 -3.31
CA GLN A 22 -24.22 -6.50 -2.97
C GLN A 22 -24.63 -5.64 -4.17
N LEU A 23 -23.67 -5.13 -4.94
CA LEU A 23 -23.95 -4.37 -6.17
C LEU A 23 -24.69 -5.22 -7.22
N GLN A 24 -24.28 -6.48 -7.40
CA GLN A 24 -24.97 -7.41 -8.30
C GLN A 24 -26.41 -7.68 -7.83
N GLN A 25 -26.61 -7.82 -6.52
CA GLN A 25 -27.94 -8.05 -5.95
C GLN A 25 -28.84 -6.83 -6.16
N ARG A 26 -28.36 -5.61 -5.92
CA ARG A 26 -29.09 -4.36 -6.19
C ARG A 26 -29.44 -4.17 -7.66
N LYS A 27 -28.51 -4.47 -8.55
CA LYS A 27 -28.76 -4.44 -9.99
C LYS A 27 -29.84 -5.44 -10.41
N ASN A 28 -29.88 -6.62 -9.80
CA ASN A 28 -30.95 -7.60 -10.03
C ASN A 28 -32.28 -7.11 -9.48
N ASP A 29 -32.31 -6.51 -8.30
CA ASP A 29 -33.56 -5.96 -7.72
C ASP A 29 -34.13 -4.83 -8.57
N TYR A 30 -33.27 -3.97 -9.13
CA TYR A 30 -33.67 -2.91 -10.07
C TYR A 30 -34.25 -3.50 -11.36
N THR A 31 -33.63 -4.51 -11.94
CA THR A 31 -34.15 -5.16 -13.16
C THR A 31 -35.46 -5.87 -12.90
N VAL A 32 -35.64 -6.50 -11.73
CA VAL A 32 -36.89 -7.13 -11.31
C VAL A 32 -38.01 -6.07 -11.13
N ALA A 33 -37.69 -4.92 -10.53
CA ALA A 33 -38.63 -3.81 -10.41
C ALA A 33 -39.10 -3.26 -11.76
N GLN A 34 -38.19 -3.09 -12.71
CA GLN A 34 -38.50 -2.69 -14.08
C GLN A 34 -39.36 -3.71 -14.82
N GLN A 35 -39.10 -5.02 -14.63
CA GLN A 35 -39.91 -6.08 -15.23
C GLN A 35 -41.32 -6.09 -14.66
N ARG A 36 -41.46 -5.88 -13.35
CA ARG A 36 -42.79 -5.77 -12.68
C ARG A 36 -43.57 -4.58 -13.21
N LEU A 37 -42.95 -3.44 -13.43
CA LEU A 37 -43.60 -2.27 -14.02
C LEU A 37 -44.13 -2.57 -15.42
N LYS A 38 -43.33 -3.20 -16.28
CA LYS A 38 -43.75 -3.61 -17.64
C LYS A 38 -44.88 -4.62 -17.60
N GLU A 39 -44.88 -5.56 -16.65
CA GLU A 39 -45.97 -6.55 -16.49
C GLU A 39 -47.28 -5.90 -16.01
N VAL A 40 -47.19 -4.90 -15.13
CA VAL A 40 -48.39 -4.12 -14.69
C VAL A 40 -48.97 -3.34 -15.85
N ASP A 41 -48.12 -2.66 -16.69
CA ASP A 41 -48.58 -1.94 -17.89
C ASP A 41 -49.25 -2.90 -18.90
N ARG A 42 -48.69 -4.11 -19.07
CA ARG A 42 -49.28 -5.13 -19.96
C ARG A 42 -50.64 -5.58 -19.46
N ARG A 43 -50.78 -5.86 -18.15
CA ARG A 43 -52.05 -6.25 -17.54
C ARG A 43 -53.10 -5.16 -17.60
N LEU A 44 -52.69 -3.89 -17.49
CA LEU A 44 -53.57 -2.74 -17.69
C LEU A 44 -54.15 -2.73 -19.10
N GLN A 45 -53.30 -2.93 -20.12
CA GLN A 45 -53.71 -2.96 -21.54
C GLN A 45 -54.62 -4.18 -21.83
N GLU A 46 -54.34 -5.34 -21.20
CA GLU A 46 -55.21 -6.56 -21.34
C GLU A 46 -56.56 -6.40 -20.65
N ALA A 47 -56.58 -5.76 -19.46
CA ALA A 47 -57.84 -5.46 -18.75
C ALA A 47 -58.67 -4.46 -19.53
N ASP A 48 -58.08 -3.45 -20.11
CA ASP A 48 -58.76 -2.45 -20.95
C ASP A 48 -59.40 -3.07 -22.23
N ARG A 49 -58.74 -4.08 -22.80
CA ARG A 49 -59.30 -4.87 -23.91
C ARG A 49 -60.41 -5.83 -23.52
N LYS A 50 -60.36 -6.43 -22.33
CA LYS A 50 -61.30 -7.46 -21.87
C LYS A 50 -62.59 -6.90 -21.26
N TYR A 51 -62.55 -5.79 -20.58
CA TYR A 51 -63.62 -5.26 -19.78
C TYR A 51 -64.20 -3.92 -20.23
N GLY A 52 -63.89 -3.51 -21.48
CA GLY A 52 -64.30 -2.23 -22.08
C GLY A 52 -65.81 -1.95 -22.21
N GLY A 53 -66.61 -2.68 -21.48
CA GLY A 53 -68.07 -2.47 -21.55
C GLY A 53 -68.84 -2.68 -20.25
N LEU A 54 -68.24 -3.16 -19.15
CA LEU A 54 -69.04 -3.68 -18.03
C LEU A 54 -68.70 -3.20 -16.61
N ILE A 55 -67.67 -2.44 -16.39
CA ILE A 55 -67.34 -1.93 -15.04
C ILE A 55 -66.84 -0.49 -15.20
N SER A 56 -67.29 0.36 -14.27
CA SER A 56 -66.88 1.79 -14.23
C SER A 56 -65.36 1.93 -14.43
N ARG A 57 -65.02 2.23 -15.66
CA ARG A 57 -63.64 2.40 -16.17
C ARG A 57 -62.81 3.39 -15.34
N GLU A 58 -63.47 4.31 -14.66
CA GLU A 58 -62.83 5.37 -13.91
C GLU A 58 -62.22 4.89 -12.59
N ASP A 59 -62.83 3.96 -11.86
CA ASP A 59 -62.32 3.58 -10.53
C ASP A 59 -61.14 2.65 -10.61
N THR A 60 -61.17 1.67 -11.53
CA THR A 60 -60.02 0.77 -11.76
C THR A 60 -58.83 1.51 -12.43
N ALA A 61 -59.09 2.46 -13.33
CA ALA A 61 -58.05 3.28 -13.91
C ALA A 61 -57.39 4.20 -12.87
N ARG A 62 -58.18 4.83 -11.97
CA ARG A 62 -57.68 5.64 -10.87
C ARG A 62 -56.84 4.84 -9.87
N GLU A 63 -57.24 3.62 -9.56
CA GLU A 63 -56.49 2.76 -8.65
C GLU A 63 -55.15 2.29 -9.25
N LEU A 64 -55.17 1.93 -10.54
CA LEU A 64 -53.94 1.57 -11.28
C LEU A 64 -53.04 2.76 -11.52
N ASP A 65 -53.56 3.94 -11.83
CA ASP A 65 -52.77 5.17 -11.93
C ASP A 65 -52.11 5.55 -10.59
N SER A 66 -52.85 5.34 -9.48
CA SER A 66 -52.27 5.54 -8.15
C SER A 66 -51.13 4.55 -7.85
N GLN A 67 -51.27 3.27 -8.25
CA GLN A 67 -50.24 2.26 -8.08
C GLN A 67 -49.01 2.55 -8.97
N ILE A 68 -49.22 3.01 -10.22
CA ILE A 68 -48.18 3.44 -11.13
C ILE A 68 -47.41 4.63 -10.55
N MET A 69 -48.10 5.60 -9.96
CA MET A 69 -47.48 6.75 -9.32
C MET A 69 -46.62 6.34 -8.13
N ILE A 70 -47.12 5.47 -7.24
CA ILE A 70 -46.40 4.92 -6.09
C ILE A 70 -45.13 4.15 -6.56
N LEU A 71 -45.28 3.32 -7.60
CA LEU A 71 -44.15 2.53 -8.13
C LEU A 71 -43.08 3.42 -8.80
N LYS A 72 -43.48 4.49 -9.51
CA LYS A 72 -42.60 5.49 -10.07
C LYS A 72 -41.80 6.26 -9.00
N ASP A 73 -42.48 6.67 -7.93
CA ASP A 73 -41.83 7.33 -6.81
C ASP A 73 -40.87 6.39 -6.09
N ARG A 74 -41.22 5.11 -5.95
CA ARG A 74 -40.32 4.10 -5.36
C ARG A 74 -39.11 3.83 -6.21
N LEU A 75 -39.26 3.74 -7.55
CA LEU A 75 -38.15 3.63 -8.49
C LEU A 75 -37.19 4.83 -8.36
N LYS A 76 -37.75 6.06 -8.36
CA LYS A 76 -36.95 7.28 -8.21
C LYS A 76 -36.21 7.35 -6.87
N GLN A 77 -36.79 6.78 -5.82
CA GLN A 77 -36.15 6.68 -4.51
C GLN A 77 -35.03 5.66 -4.52
N LEU A 78 -35.24 4.49 -5.14
CA LEU A 78 -34.23 3.45 -5.31
C LEU A 78 -33.06 3.92 -6.17
N ASP A 79 -33.32 4.68 -7.23
CA ASP A 79 -32.26 5.27 -8.06
C ASP A 79 -31.37 6.20 -7.25
N LYS A 80 -31.95 7.09 -6.42
CA LYS A 80 -31.19 7.98 -5.54
C LYS A 80 -30.38 7.22 -4.48
N GLU A 81 -30.97 6.18 -3.90
CA GLU A 81 -30.27 5.32 -2.92
C GLU A 81 -29.11 4.58 -3.59
N ALA A 82 -29.28 4.08 -4.83
CA ALA A 82 -28.24 3.42 -5.59
C ALA A 82 -27.09 4.37 -5.99
N GLU A 83 -27.41 5.58 -6.46
CA GLU A 83 -26.40 6.61 -6.76
C GLU A 83 -25.58 7.00 -5.53
N ALA A 84 -26.24 7.14 -4.37
CA ALA A 84 -25.56 7.48 -3.12
C ALA A 84 -24.61 6.35 -2.67
N GLU A 85 -25.05 5.09 -2.74
CA GLU A 85 -24.22 3.93 -2.43
C GLU A 85 -23.05 3.77 -3.42
N GLU A 86 -23.28 3.98 -4.71
CA GLU A 86 -22.20 3.92 -5.73
C GLU A 86 -21.13 4.95 -5.44
N CYS A 87 -21.52 6.17 -5.06
CA CYS A 87 -20.58 7.21 -4.66
C CYS A 87 -19.79 6.81 -3.41
N GLU A 88 -20.44 6.31 -2.35
CA GLU A 88 -19.77 5.86 -1.14
C GLU A 88 -18.78 4.70 -1.40
N LEU A 89 -19.21 3.73 -2.21
CA LEU A 89 -18.38 2.58 -2.61
C LEU A 89 -17.17 3.00 -3.46
N SER A 90 -17.36 3.95 -4.36
CA SER A 90 -16.28 4.52 -5.18
C SER A 90 -15.18 5.16 -4.31
N ILE A 91 -15.59 5.95 -3.31
CA ILE A 91 -14.66 6.55 -2.33
C ILE A 91 -13.93 5.46 -1.54
N LYS A 92 -14.64 4.44 -1.11
CA LYS A 92 -14.06 3.33 -0.34
C LYS A 92 -13.08 2.49 -1.16
N ILE A 93 -13.41 2.21 -2.42
CA ILE A 93 -12.52 1.52 -3.37
C ILE A 93 -11.25 2.33 -3.61
N SER A 94 -11.36 3.65 -3.81
CA SER A 94 -10.18 4.51 -4.03
C SER A 94 -9.28 4.55 -2.78
N SER A 95 -9.86 4.64 -1.59
CA SER A 95 -9.10 4.60 -0.34
C SER A 95 -8.40 3.26 -0.10
N LEU A 96 -9.07 2.14 -0.43
CA LEU A 96 -8.50 0.79 -0.31
C LEU A 96 -7.39 0.54 -1.34
N LYS A 97 -7.55 1.03 -2.57
CA LYS A 97 -6.48 0.97 -3.60
C LYS A 97 -5.24 1.73 -3.17
N SER A 98 -5.41 2.94 -2.59
CA SER A 98 -4.28 3.72 -2.07
C SER A 98 -3.55 2.99 -0.92
N LYS A 99 -4.30 2.37 0.00
CA LYS A 99 -3.71 1.57 1.08
C LYS A 99 -2.98 0.33 0.55
N LEU A 100 -3.57 -0.36 -0.43
CA LEU A 100 -2.95 -1.54 -1.06
C LEU A 100 -1.64 -1.15 -1.73
N GLN A 101 -1.64 -0.06 -2.51
CA GLN A 101 -0.42 0.45 -3.13
C GLN A 101 0.66 0.80 -2.10
N GLY A 102 0.29 1.43 -0.98
CA GLY A 102 1.23 1.71 0.11
C GLY A 102 1.84 0.45 0.73
N LEU A 103 1.03 -0.61 0.92
CA LEU A 103 1.50 -1.90 1.45
C LEU A 103 2.39 -2.66 0.44
N GLU A 104 2.05 -2.64 -0.85
CA GLU A 104 2.88 -3.23 -1.91
C GLU A 104 4.24 -2.53 -2.00
N GLU A 105 4.27 -1.20 -1.90
CA GLU A 105 5.50 -0.42 -1.87
C GLU A 105 6.36 -0.76 -0.63
N GLN A 106 5.73 -0.92 0.53
CA GLN A 106 6.41 -1.32 1.75
C GLN A 106 6.98 -2.74 1.64
N GLU A 107 6.22 -3.70 1.11
CA GLU A 107 6.68 -5.07 0.86
C GLU A 107 7.88 -5.10 -0.10
N ILE A 108 7.84 -4.29 -1.17
CA ILE A 108 8.96 -4.14 -2.10
C ILE A 108 10.21 -3.68 -1.36
N VAL A 109 10.12 -2.64 -0.53
CA VAL A 109 11.26 -2.09 0.21
C VAL A 109 11.78 -3.08 1.26
N GLU A 110 10.91 -3.75 2.00
CA GLU A 110 11.26 -4.80 2.96
C GLU A 110 11.94 -6.00 2.30
N ALA A 111 11.56 -6.34 1.06
CA ALA A 111 12.18 -7.40 0.29
C ALA A 111 13.66 -7.15 -0.03
N PHE A 112 14.09 -5.87 -0.03
CA PHE A 112 15.50 -5.47 -0.15
C PHE A 112 16.22 -5.35 1.21
N GLY A 113 15.59 -5.80 2.31
CA GLY A 113 16.16 -5.78 3.67
C GLY A 113 16.16 -4.39 4.30
N PHE A 114 15.29 -3.49 3.82
CA PHE A 114 15.10 -2.19 4.44
C PHE A 114 13.89 -2.25 5.38
N TYR A 115 14.16 -2.24 6.68
CA TYR A 115 13.13 -2.30 7.71
C TYR A 115 12.94 -0.93 8.37
N GLU A 116 11.71 -0.61 8.75
CA GLU A 116 11.47 0.57 9.56
C GLU A 116 12.19 0.45 10.92
N SER A 117 12.79 1.55 11.36
CA SER A 117 13.45 1.58 12.66
C SER A 117 12.45 1.31 13.77
N LYS A 118 12.79 0.34 14.64
CA LYS A 118 12.07 0.08 15.90
C LYS A 118 12.40 1.10 17.01
N TYR A 119 13.25 2.09 16.70
CA TYR A 119 13.72 3.05 17.68
C TYR A 119 12.80 4.26 17.71
N ASP A 120 12.13 4.43 18.84
CA ASP A 120 11.45 5.66 19.20
C ASP A 120 12.47 6.61 19.84
N PHE A 121 13.05 7.49 19.04
CA PHE A 121 13.99 8.51 19.51
C PHE A 121 13.18 9.65 20.12
N GLN A 122 12.97 9.61 21.44
CA GLN A 122 12.08 10.55 22.13
C GLN A 122 12.66 11.95 22.36
N GLU A 123 13.96 12.21 22.19
CA GLU A 123 14.55 13.40 22.83
C GLU A 123 15.20 14.45 21.93
N THR A 124 15.44 14.28 20.66
CA THR A 124 15.84 15.40 19.79
C THR A 124 15.16 15.31 18.43
N GLU A 125 14.08 16.03 18.29
CA GLU A 125 13.24 16.12 17.10
C GLU A 125 14.04 16.39 15.82
N GLU A 126 15.12 17.17 15.90
CA GLU A 126 15.98 17.48 14.77
C GLU A 126 16.75 16.24 14.25
N TYR A 127 17.31 15.41 15.13
CA TYR A 127 17.99 14.18 14.74
C TYR A 127 17.02 13.18 14.12
N LYS A 128 15.85 13.07 14.69
CA LYS A 128 14.78 12.21 14.18
C LYS A 128 14.36 12.63 12.77
N GLN A 129 14.08 13.92 12.56
CA GLN A 129 13.71 14.44 11.23
C GLN A 129 14.82 14.23 10.19
N ARG A 130 16.07 14.39 10.56
CA ARG A 130 17.22 14.13 9.66
C ARG A 130 17.34 12.66 9.31
N LEU A 131 17.19 11.76 10.29
CA LEU A 131 17.20 10.31 10.08
C LEU A 131 16.06 9.88 9.17
N ASP A 132 14.85 10.36 9.41
CA ASP A 132 13.68 10.06 8.60
C ASP A 132 13.85 10.56 7.15
N LYS A 133 14.47 11.73 6.97
CA LYS A 133 14.79 12.24 5.63
C LYS A 133 15.79 11.34 4.89
N ILE A 134 16.87 10.91 5.55
CA ILE A 134 17.86 10.01 4.95
C ILE A 134 17.23 8.67 4.60
N ARG A 135 16.42 8.10 5.48
CA ARG A 135 15.70 6.84 5.24
C ARG A 135 14.69 6.95 4.10
N THR A 136 14.00 8.08 4.00
CA THR A 136 13.10 8.35 2.87
C THR A 136 13.88 8.40 1.55
N GLN A 137 15.07 9.02 1.54
CA GLN A 137 15.94 9.03 0.35
C GLN A 137 16.42 7.63 -0.01
N GLN A 138 16.81 6.80 0.96
CA GLN A 138 17.21 5.41 0.73
C GLN A 138 16.04 4.59 0.13
N LYS A 139 14.83 4.71 0.70
CA LYS A 139 13.62 4.07 0.16
C LYS A 139 13.34 4.49 -1.27
N GLN A 140 13.48 5.80 -1.55
CA GLN A 140 13.26 6.32 -2.90
C GLN A 140 14.29 5.78 -3.90
N MET A 141 15.58 5.73 -3.54
CA MET A 141 16.61 5.14 -4.41
C MET A 141 16.36 3.66 -4.73
N ILE A 142 15.83 2.89 -3.77
CA ILE A 142 15.45 1.49 -4.01
C ILE A 142 14.27 1.41 -4.99
N LYS A 143 13.23 2.22 -4.81
CA LYS A 143 12.07 2.28 -5.70
C LYS A 143 12.45 2.68 -7.13
N ASP A 144 13.33 3.67 -7.26
CA ASP A 144 13.80 4.19 -8.54
C ASP A 144 14.89 3.30 -9.18
N LYS A 145 15.22 2.15 -8.56
CA LYS A 145 16.29 1.23 -9.00
C LYS A 145 17.66 1.88 -9.12
N GLN A 146 17.92 2.90 -8.28
CA GLN A 146 19.18 3.65 -8.24
C GLN A 146 20.11 3.19 -7.12
N ALA A 147 19.63 2.37 -6.16
CA ALA A 147 20.45 1.84 -5.07
C ALA A 147 21.49 0.81 -5.52
N ALA A 148 21.13 0.01 -6.53
CA ALA A 148 22.04 -0.87 -7.25
C ALA A 148 21.63 -0.95 -8.70
N VAL A 149 22.63 -1.04 -9.59
CA VAL A 149 22.45 -1.03 -11.04
C VAL A 149 23.09 -2.27 -11.66
N CYS A 150 22.61 -2.68 -12.81
CA CYS A 150 23.22 -3.69 -13.65
C CYS A 150 23.52 -3.07 -15.03
N HIS A 151 24.78 -3.18 -15.47
CA HIS A 151 25.24 -2.56 -16.70
C HIS A 151 25.07 -3.44 -17.94
N THR A 152 24.55 -4.67 -17.79
CA THR A 152 24.40 -5.63 -18.86
C THR A 152 22.97 -6.16 -18.92
N GLU A 153 22.43 -6.20 -20.12
CA GLU A 153 21.19 -6.93 -20.39
C GLU A 153 21.46 -8.41 -20.57
N TRP A 154 21.01 -9.23 -19.64
CA TRP A 154 21.17 -10.66 -19.67
C TRP A 154 20.01 -11.36 -20.37
N SER A 155 20.30 -12.44 -21.09
CA SER A 155 19.30 -13.38 -21.57
C SER A 155 19.56 -14.77 -20.98
N VAL A 156 18.50 -15.46 -20.56
CA VAL A 156 18.57 -16.84 -20.04
C VAL A 156 17.84 -17.73 -21.04
N SER A 157 18.51 -18.74 -21.58
CA SER A 157 17.98 -19.66 -22.59
C SER A 157 17.34 -18.94 -23.80
N GLY A 158 17.91 -17.78 -24.21
CA GLY A 158 17.40 -16.94 -25.29
C GLY A 158 16.24 -16.02 -24.91
N SER A 159 15.80 -16.01 -23.64
CA SER A 159 14.73 -15.14 -23.15
C SER A 159 15.30 -13.94 -22.39
N VAL A 160 15.11 -12.74 -22.94
CA VAL A 160 15.47 -11.46 -22.28
C VAL A 160 14.60 -11.24 -21.02
N LYS A 161 13.34 -11.70 -21.04
CA LYS A 161 12.44 -11.59 -19.89
C LYS A 161 12.95 -12.38 -18.68
N GLU A 162 13.43 -13.59 -18.90
CA GLU A 162 14.02 -14.41 -17.83
C GLU A 162 15.36 -13.84 -17.36
N GLY A 163 16.17 -13.28 -18.26
CA GLY A 163 17.39 -12.58 -17.92
C GLY A 163 17.12 -11.37 -17.00
N LYS A 164 16.12 -10.55 -17.33
CA LYS A 164 15.71 -9.41 -16.50
C LYS A 164 15.25 -9.86 -15.11
N LYS A 165 14.44 -10.90 -15.03
CA LYS A 165 13.98 -11.47 -13.75
C LYS A 165 15.16 -11.96 -12.89
N MET A 166 16.14 -12.62 -13.53
CA MET A 166 17.35 -13.08 -12.85
C MET A 166 18.14 -11.88 -12.28
N THR A 167 18.34 -10.82 -13.07
CA THR A 167 19.02 -9.59 -12.66
C THR A 167 18.29 -8.88 -11.51
N ASP A 168 16.97 -8.70 -11.62
CA ASP A 168 16.16 -8.09 -10.56
C ASP A 168 16.27 -8.91 -9.25
N ASN A 169 16.24 -10.24 -9.31
CA ASN A 169 16.41 -11.10 -8.15
C ASN A 169 17.83 -11.01 -7.55
N PHE A 170 18.86 -10.92 -8.39
CA PHE A 170 20.23 -10.77 -7.94
C PHE A 170 20.46 -9.41 -7.25
N ILE A 171 19.98 -8.31 -7.84
CA ILE A 171 20.02 -6.98 -7.22
C ILE A 171 19.31 -7.01 -5.87
N LYS A 172 18.14 -7.64 -5.79
CA LYS A 172 17.38 -7.81 -4.54
C LYS A 172 18.21 -8.54 -3.48
N LEU A 173 18.88 -9.63 -3.85
CA LEU A 173 19.72 -10.40 -2.94
C LEU A 173 20.89 -9.57 -2.41
N VAL A 174 21.61 -8.89 -3.30
CA VAL A 174 22.77 -8.07 -2.96
C VAL A 174 22.38 -6.90 -2.04
N LEU A 175 21.32 -6.17 -2.39
CA LEU A 175 20.79 -5.08 -1.55
C LEU A 175 20.31 -5.58 -0.18
N ARG A 176 19.68 -6.75 -0.13
CA ARG A 176 19.25 -7.34 1.15
C ARG A 176 20.43 -7.69 2.04
N ALA A 177 21.49 -8.26 1.47
CA ALA A 177 22.72 -8.57 2.21
C ALA A 177 23.38 -7.29 2.72
N PHE A 178 23.51 -6.27 1.85
CA PHE A 178 24.13 -4.99 2.22
C PHE A 178 23.33 -4.25 3.29
N ASN A 179 22.00 -4.15 3.15
CA ASN A 179 21.13 -3.51 4.12
C ASN A 179 21.19 -4.23 5.48
N GLY A 180 21.21 -5.56 5.50
CA GLY A 180 21.33 -6.31 6.74
C GLY A 180 22.62 -6.02 7.52
N GLU A 181 23.74 -5.88 6.84
CA GLU A 181 25.03 -5.50 7.48
C GLU A 181 25.06 -4.03 7.90
N CYS A 182 24.48 -3.13 7.11
CA CYS A 182 24.34 -1.73 7.48
C CYS A 182 23.48 -1.57 8.74
N ASP A 183 22.32 -2.20 8.77
CA ASP A 183 21.40 -2.14 9.89
C ASP A 183 22.03 -2.74 11.17
N ALA A 184 22.73 -3.88 11.05
CA ALA A 184 23.48 -4.46 12.15
C ALA A 184 24.59 -3.51 12.68
N SER A 185 25.22 -2.73 11.81
CA SER A 185 26.23 -1.75 12.17
C SER A 185 25.61 -0.54 12.86
N VAL A 186 24.52 -0.01 12.32
CA VAL A 186 23.74 1.10 12.90
C VAL A 186 23.20 0.71 14.30
N MET A 187 22.68 -0.52 14.46
CA MET A 187 22.21 -1.01 15.76
C MET A 187 23.29 -1.14 16.82
N LYS A 188 24.54 -1.41 16.41
CA LYS A 188 25.68 -1.63 17.30
C LYS A 188 26.52 -0.37 17.49
N VAL A 189 26.23 0.72 16.80
CA VAL A 189 27.00 1.96 16.93
C VAL A 189 26.81 2.55 18.33
N LYS A 190 27.92 2.99 18.92
CA LYS A 190 28.01 3.66 20.20
C LYS A 190 28.95 4.86 20.06
N TYR A 191 29.01 5.71 21.10
CA TYR A 191 29.85 6.89 21.13
C TYR A 191 31.35 6.62 20.81
N ASN A 192 31.85 5.41 20.97
CA ASN A 192 33.28 5.08 20.84
C ASN A 192 33.62 4.11 19.71
N ASN A 193 32.67 3.68 18.87
CA ASN A 193 32.95 2.64 17.87
C ASN A 193 32.50 2.97 16.43
N VAL A 194 32.13 4.22 16.17
CA VAL A 194 31.59 4.62 14.85
C VAL A 194 32.54 4.29 13.71
N GLN A 195 33.84 4.53 13.88
CA GLN A 195 34.84 4.25 12.84
C GLN A 195 34.93 2.75 12.53
N THR A 196 34.78 1.89 13.53
CA THR A 196 34.77 0.44 13.34
C THR A 196 33.52 0.00 12.56
N MET A 197 32.38 0.60 12.86
CA MET A 197 31.12 0.32 12.16
C MET A 197 31.15 0.87 10.73
N GLU A 198 31.71 2.05 10.50
CA GLU A 198 31.92 2.60 9.16
C GLU A 198 32.81 1.69 8.31
N ASN A 199 33.96 1.28 8.83
CA ASN A 199 34.88 0.37 8.14
C ASN A 199 34.20 -0.96 7.78
N ARG A 200 33.31 -1.47 8.64
CA ARG A 200 32.53 -2.67 8.39
C ARG A 200 31.57 -2.48 7.21
N ILE A 201 30.82 -1.38 7.17
CA ILE A 201 29.93 -1.06 6.06
C ILE A 201 30.69 -0.93 4.75
N ARG A 202 31.81 -0.19 4.76
CA ARG A 202 32.66 -0.01 3.55
C ARG A 202 33.22 -1.33 3.05
N LYS A 203 33.73 -2.16 3.94
CA LYS A 203 34.24 -3.48 3.59
C LYS A 203 33.17 -4.37 2.98
N THR A 204 31.97 -4.40 3.57
CA THR A 204 30.83 -5.14 3.02
C THR A 204 30.42 -4.65 1.64
N TYR A 205 30.41 -3.32 1.43
CA TYR A 205 30.17 -2.73 0.12
C TYR A 205 31.18 -3.19 -0.93
N GLU A 206 32.48 -3.15 -0.60
CA GLU A 206 33.54 -3.60 -1.50
C GLU A 206 33.44 -5.10 -1.81
N GLU A 207 33.22 -5.93 -0.79
CA GLU A 207 33.09 -7.39 -0.94
C GLU A 207 31.88 -7.77 -1.79
N LEU A 208 30.71 -7.16 -1.54
CA LEU A 208 29.51 -7.43 -2.32
C LEU A 208 29.67 -6.96 -3.78
N ASN A 209 30.23 -5.77 -4.02
CA ASN A 209 30.49 -5.30 -5.37
C ASN A 209 31.52 -6.18 -6.10
N LYS A 210 32.54 -6.66 -5.40
CA LYS A 210 33.50 -7.63 -5.97
C LYS A 210 32.82 -8.95 -6.37
N LEU A 211 31.95 -9.48 -5.53
CA LEU A 211 31.18 -10.70 -5.85
C LEU A 211 30.20 -10.49 -7.01
N SER A 212 29.69 -9.26 -7.14
CA SER A 212 28.73 -8.89 -8.19
C SER A 212 29.37 -8.60 -9.55
N GLN A 213 30.71 -8.55 -9.65
CA GLN A 213 31.40 -8.29 -10.92
C GLN A 213 31.04 -9.27 -12.03
N THR A 214 30.85 -10.56 -11.69
CA THR A 214 30.48 -11.59 -12.66
C THR A 214 29.11 -11.38 -13.29
N THR A 215 28.24 -10.66 -12.61
CA THR A 215 26.87 -10.33 -13.07
C THR A 215 26.78 -8.92 -13.63
N HIS A 216 27.91 -8.17 -13.64
CA HIS A 216 27.94 -6.75 -14.02
C HIS A 216 26.94 -5.88 -13.28
N CYS A 217 26.64 -6.24 -12.02
CA CYS A 217 25.79 -5.47 -11.13
C CYS A 217 26.66 -4.84 -10.04
N GLU A 218 26.24 -3.69 -9.53
CA GLU A 218 26.91 -3.01 -8.42
C GLU A 218 25.94 -2.22 -7.56
N ILE A 219 26.26 -2.12 -6.26
CA ILE A 219 25.64 -1.17 -5.35
C ILE A 219 26.24 0.19 -5.65
N THR A 220 25.45 1.24 -5.75
CA THR A 220 25.92 2.58 -6.09
C THR A 220 26.61 3.25 -4.90
N SER A 221 27.61 4.08 -5.20
CA SER A 221 28.28 4.89 -4.16
C SER A 221 27.34 5.86 -3.45
N GLN A 222 26.35 6.40 -4.16
CA GLN A 222 25.33 7.27 -3.58
C GLN A 222 24.51 6.54 -2.51
N PHE A 223 24.19 5.27 -2.72
CA PHE A 223 23.47 4.48 -1.72
C PHE A 223 24.35 4.16 -0.50
N LEU A 224 25.65 3.87 -0.72
CA LEU A 224 26.62 3.74 0.36
C LEU A 224 26.69 5.02 1.20
N ASP A 225 26.80 6.19 0.55
CA ASP A 225 26.89 7.48 1.25
C ASP A 225 25.68 7.74 2.15
N LEU A 226 24.46 7.41 1.70
CA LEU A 226 23.27 7.53 2.53
C LEU A 226 23.29 6.57 3.75
N LYS A 227 23.84 5.36 3.59
CA LYS A 227 24.02 4.41 4.71
C LYS A 227 25.06 4.90 5.72
N LEU A 228 26.14 5.50 5.23
CA LEU A 228 27.14 6.11 6.11
C LEU A 228 26.59 7.34 6.85
N GLN A 229 25.84 8.19 6.17
CA GLN A 229 25.16 9.33 6.81
C GLN A 229 24.19 8.86 7.92
N GLU A 230 23.42 7.80 7.70
CA GLU A 230 22.56 7.20 8.72
C GLU A 230 23.37 6.72 9.93
N LEU A 231 24.52 6.05 9.70
CA LEU A 231 25.40 5.57 10.76
C LEU A 231 25.94 6.74 11.61
N TRP A 232 26.51 7.78 10.98
CA TRP A 232 27.08 8.93 11.67
C TRP A 232 26.03 9.72 12.43
N LEU A 233 24.86 9.92 11.84
CA LEU A 233 23.77 10.64 12.50
C LEU A 233 23.24 9.87 13.72
N THR A 234 23.20 8.53 13.64
CA THR A 234 22.83 7.67 14.77
C THR A 234 23.91 7.74 15.87
N HIS A 235 25.19 7.80 15.48
CA HIS A 235 26.29 7.97 16.42
C HIS A 235 26.19 9.30 17.18
N GLU A 236 26.03 10.43 16.47
CA GLU A 236 25.87 11.75 17.08
C GLU A 236 24.68 11.82 18.05
N TYR A 237 23.58 11.19 17.67
CA TYR A 237 22.44 11.04 18.56
C TYR A 237 22.78 10.28 19.86
N GLN A 238 23.48 9.16 19.74
CA GLN A 238 23.89 8.37 20.92
C GLN A 238 24.88 9.12 21.80
N GLU A 239 25.79 9.88 21.22
CA GLU A 239 26.75 10.72 21.93
C GLU A 239 26.03 11.83 22.72
N LYS A 240 25.10 12.53 22.09
CA LYS A 240 24.31 13.58 22.77
C LYS A 240 23.46 13.01 23.91
N LYS A 241 22.82 11.87 23.68
CA LYS A 241 22.04 11.19 24.72
C LYS A 241 22.91 10.78 25.92
N TYR A 242 24.13 10.34 25.66
CA TYR A 242 25.08 10.03 26.73
C TYR A 242 25.47 11.28 27.52
N GLN A 243 25.75 12.40 26.86
CA GLN A 243 26.07 13.68 27.51
C GLN A 243 24.91 14.17 28.39
N GLU A 244 23.69 14.17 27.89
CA GLU A 244 22.48 14.55 28.63
C GLU A 244 22.26 13.68 29.88
N GLN A 245 22.50 12.35 29.77
CA GLN A 245 22.41 11.44 30.91
C GLN A 245 23.46 11.73 31.98
N GLU A 246 24.70 12.05 31.58
CA GLU A 246 25.77 12.41 32.53
C GLU A 246 25.47 13.72 33.23
N GLU A 247 24.97 14.74 32.52
CA GLU A 247 24.53 16.00 33.10
C GLU A 247 23.43 15.79 34.15
N GLN A 248 22.42 14.98 33.82
CA GLN A 248 21.34 14.64 34.77
C GLN A 248 21.86 13.88 36.02
N ARG A 249 22.85 12.99 35.85
CA ARG A 249 23.48 12.30 36.99
C ARG A 249 24.23 13.28 37.87
N ILE A 250 24.99 14.20 37.30
CA ILE A 250 25.71 15.24 38.04
C ILE A 250 24.75 16.12 38.83
N ILE A 251 23.66 16.57 38.20
CA ILE A 251 22.63 17.38 38.89
C ILE A 251 21.99 16.59 40.03
N ALA A 252 21.66 15.31 39.85
CA ALA A 252 21.07 14.47 40.88
C ALA A 252 22.01 14.18 42.06
N VAL A 253 23.32 14.27 41.90
CA VAL A 253 24.32 14.12 42.98
C VAL A 253 24.52 15.44 43.73
N LEU A 254 24.25 16.60 43.09
CA LEU A 254 24.41 17.91 43.67
C LEU A 254 23.15 18.44 44.39
N THR A 255 22.01 17.79 44.19
CA THR A 255 20.73 18.06 44.86
C THR A 255 20.46 17.06 45.98
#